data_cf50156cc52b83df7384fb72e9865e23
#
_entry.id   cf50156cc52b83df7384fb72e9865e23
#
_cell.length_a   1.000
_cell.length_b   1.000
_cell.length_c   1.000
_cell.angle_alpha   90.00
_cell.angle_beta   90.00
_cell.angle_gamma   90.00
#
_symmetry.space_group_name_H-M   'P 1'
#
loop_
_entity.id
_entity.type
_entity.pdbx_description
1 polymer ?
#
loop_
_entity_poly.entity_id
_entity_poly.type
_entity_poly.pdbx_seq_one_letter_code
_entity_poly.pdbx_strand_id
1 'polypeptide(L)'
;MFITSLITPAVLLVLYTTFLAGVSRDAFTSALPGNLTLDSKLLGGLVGGQLVSSLLAVSCVTVAFCSNLLMVQDRISGARRDLTMTPVRRSTLALGYFAASALSTLLICYAALAVCLGYLAVTGWYLSAADVLLLGLDVLLLSLFGTALSSIVNCNLTTNGQASAVGTIVSAGYGFLCGAYMPISNFGEGLQRVLSFLPGTYGTALFRNHALRGVYAEMTRTGFPAEVVEHIKDSIDCNLYFFGSKVSIGAMTGVM
;
A
#
# COMPACT_ATOMS: atom_id res chain seq x y z
N MET A 1 -2.56 -6.06 21.16
CA MET A 1 -2.77 -5.26 19.96
C MET A 1 -1.61 -5.32 18.96
N PHE A 2 -0.35 -5.08 19.33
CA PHE A 2 0.80 -5.15 18.40
C PHE A 2 0.88 -6.47 17.61
N ILE A 3 0.78 -7.62 18.30
CA ILE A 3 0.87 -8.95 17.68
C ILE A 3 -0.29 -9.17 16.69
N THR A 4 -1.49 -8.76 17.05
CA THR A 4 -2.68 -8.91 16.17
C THR A 4 -2.60 -8.05 14.91
N SER A 5 -2.01 -6.85 15.01
CA SER A 5 -1.80 -5.98 13.85
C SER A 5 -0.70 -6.48 12.91
N LEU A 6 0.28 -7.23 13.42
CA LEU A 6 1.35 -7.86 12.63
C LEU A 6 0.84 -9.09 11.86
N ILE A 7 -0.22 -9.74 12.33
CA ILE A 7 -0.80 -10.91 11.67
C ILE A 7 -1.30 -10.54 10.26
N THR A 8 -1.92 -9.37 10.08
CA THR A 8 -2.48 -8.95 8.79
C THR A 8 -1.41 -8.87 7.69
N PRO A 9 -0.28 -8.13 7.86
CA PRO A 9 0.80 -8.15 6.89
C PRO A 9 1.42 -9.54 6.66
N ALA A 10 1.55 -10.34 7.72
CA ALA A 10 2.13 -11.68 7.61
C ALA A 10 1.24 -12.65 6.80
N VAL A 11 -0.06 -12.66 7.08
CA VAL A 11 -1.04 -13.48 6.32
C VAL A 11 -1.10 -13.02 4.86
N LEU A 12 -1.13 -11.72 4.62
CA LEU A 12 -1.10 -11.17 3.26
C LEU A 12 0.19 -11.60 2.54
N LEU A 13 1.35 -11.53 3.18
CA LEU A 13 2.62 -11.94 2.58
C LEU A 13 2.59 -13.42 2.17
N VAL A 14 2.12 -14.31 3.05
CA VAL A 14 1.99 -15.74 2.74
C VAL A 14 1.02 -15.96 1.57
N LEU A 15 -0.15 -15.30 1.60
CA LEU A 15 -1.15 -15.44 0.55
C LEU A 15 -0.63 -14.90 -0.81
N TYR A 16 0.07 -13.78 -0.78
CA TYR A 16 0.65 -13.19 -1.99
C TYR A 16 1.78 -14.05 -2.56
N THR A 17 2.68 -14.56 -1.73
CA THR A 17 3.80 -15.39 -2.20
C THR A 17 3.37 -16.76 -2.70
N THR A 18 2.32 -17.35 -2.12
CA THR A 18 1.85 -18.68 -2.51
C THR A 18 0.88 -18.66 -3.68
N PHE A 19 -0.03 -17.69 -3.73
CA PHE A 19 -1.09 -17.66 -4.76
C PHE A 19 -0.84 -16.58 -5.83
N LEU A 20 -0.66 -15.33 -5.42
CA LEU A 20 -0.57 -14.22 -6.38
C LEU A 20 0.73 -14.24 -7.19
N ALA A 21 1.82 -14.78 -6.66
CA ALA A 21 3.08 -14.90 -7.38
C ALA A 21 2.94 -15.77 -8.64
N GLY A 22 2.18 -16.89 -8.56
CA GLY A 22 1.86 -17.72 -9.71
C GLY A 22 1.05 -16.98 -10.77
N VAL A 23 -0.07 -16.38 -10.33
CA VAL A 23 -0.97 -15.62 -11.23
C VAL A 23 -0.25 -14.45 -11.91
N SER A 24 0.57 -13.70 -11.16
CA SER A 24 1.34 -12.58 -11.72
C SER A 24 2.41 -13.07 -12.70
N ARG A 25 3.07 -14.20 -12.42
CA ARG A 25 4.05 -14.79 -13.32
C ARG A 25 3.40 -15.19 -14.66
N ASP A 26 2.25 -15.84 -14.63
CA ASP A 26 1.51 -16.24 -15.81
C ASP A 26 1.02 -15.02 -16.61
N ALA A 27 0.55 -13.98 -15.92
CA ALA A 27 0.14 -12.72 -16.54
C ALA A 27 1.29 -12.03 -17.27
N PHE A 28 2.49 -11.93 -16.64
CA PHE A 28 3.66 -11.32 -17.27
C PHE A 28 4.20 -12.13 -18.43
N THR A 29 4.24 -13.47 -18.31
CA THR A 29 4.69 -14.32 -19.42
C THR A 29 3.75 -14.27 -20.61
N SER A 30 2.44 -14.12 -20.36
CA SER A 30 1.43 -14.00 -21.43
C SER A 30 1.44 -12.62 -22.12
N ALA A 31 1.88 -11.58 -21.42
CA ALA A 31 1.96 -10.22 -21.96
C ALA A 31 3.22 -9.98 -22.81
N LEU A 32 4.19 -10.90 -22.80
CA LEU A 32 5.41 -10.78 -23.59
C LEU A 32 5.20 -11.29 -25.02
N PRO A 33 5.70 -10.58 -26.04
CA PRO A 33 5.77 -11.11 -27.40
C PRO A 33 6.60 -12.39 -27.42
N GLY A 34 6.13 -13.44 -28.13
CA GLY A 34 6.67 -14.79 -28.10
C GLY A 34 8.16 -15.00 -28.45
N ASN A 35 8.89 -13.93 -28.80
CA ASN A 35 10.31 -13.95 -29.10
C ASN A 35 11.20 -13.44 -27.95
N LEU A 36 10.63 -12.99 -26.82
CA LEU A 36 11.35 -12.44 -25.69
C LEU A 36 11.16 -13.34 -24.46
N THR A 37 12.26 -13.95 -24.01
CA THR A 37 12.28 -14.71 -22.74
C THR A 37 12.88 -13.84 -21.65
N LEU A 38 12.13 -13.62 -20.56
CA LEU A 38 12.67 -12.99 -19.35
C LEU A 38 13.54 -14.00 -18.60
N ASP A 39 14.73 -13.58 -18.19
CA ASP A 39 15.53 -14.35 -17.23
C ASP A 39 14.71 -14.59 -15.96
N SER A 40 14.82 -15.78 -15.38
CA SER A 40 14.02 -16.18 -14.21
C SER A 40 14.25 -15.26 -13.00
N LYS A 41 15.45 -14.65 -12.87
CA LYS A 41 15.75 -13.66 -11.83
C LYS A 41 15.04 -12.33 -12.09
N LEU A 42 15.00 -11.88 -13.34
CA LEU A 42 14.34 -10.63 -13.72
C LEU A 42 12.83 -10.73 -13.54
N LEU A 43 12.25 -11.87 -13.94
CA LEU A 43 10.84 -12.20 -13.71
C LEU A 43 10.53 -12.25 -12.20
N GLY A 44 11.42 -12.86 -11.40
CA GLY A 44 11.32 -12.89 -9.95
C GLY A 44 11.33 -11.49 -9.32
N GLY A 45 12.22 -10.60 -9.79
CA GLY A 45 12.26 -9.21 -9.35
C GLY A 45 11.01 -8.41 -9.72
N LEU A 46 10.46 -8.61 -10.93
CA LEU A 46 9.25 -7.94 -11.40
C LEU A 46 8.03 -8.37 -10.57
N VAL A 47 7.82 -9.69 -10.45
CA VAL A 47 6.71 -10.25 -9.66
C VAL A 47 6.88 -9.87 -8.18
N GLY A 48 8.07 -10.03 -7.62
CA GLY A 48 8.37 -9.69 -6.23
C GLY A 48 8.13 -8.21 -5.93
N GLY A 49 8.61 -7.30 -6.78
CA GLY A 49 8.40 -5.86 -6.61
C GLY A 49 6.94 -5.46 -6.67
N GLN A 50 6.15 -6.05 -7.58
CA GLN A 50 4.70 -5.83 -7.65
C GLN A 50 3.99 -6.32 -6.38
N LEU A 51 4.31 -7.54 -5.93
CA LEU A 51 3.71 -8.12 -4.72
C LEU A 51 4.02 -7.29 -3.48
N VAL A 52 5.28 -6.90 -3.30
CA VAL A 52 5.73 -6.08 -2.16
C VAL A 52 5.04 -4.71 -2.16
N SER A 53 4.96 -4.04 -3.31
CA SER A 53 4.29 -2.75 -3.42
C SER A 53 2.80 -2.83 -3.07
N SER A 54 2.11 -3.85 -3.56
CA SER A 54 0.69 -4.09 -3.28
C SER A 54 0.46 -4.42 -1.80
N LEU A 55 1.31 -5.27 -1.22
CA LEU A 55 1.23 -5.64 0.20
C LEU A 55 1.45 -4.43 1.11
N LEU A 56 2.47 -3.63 0.85
CA LEU A 56 2.77 -2.43 1.65
C LEU A 56 1.63 -1.40 1.54
N ALA A 57 1.10 -1.17 0.34
CA ALA A 57 0.00 -0.23 0.14
C ALA A 57 -1.25 -0.60 0.95
N VAL A 58 -1.65 -1.87 0.93
CA VAL A 58 -2.80 -2.35 1.72
C VAL A 58 -2.49 -2.33 3.20
N SER A 59 -1.29 -2.79 3.60
CA SER A 59 -0.90 -2.89 5.02
C SER A 59 -0.86 -1.52 5.70
N CYS A 60 -0.35 -0.47 5.06
CA CYS A 60 -0.27 0.87 5.65
C CYS A 60 -1.65 1.38 6.11
N VAL A 61 -2.68 1.17 5.32
CA VAL A 61 -4.02 1.66 5.65
C VAL A 61 -4.76 0.70 6.58
N THR A 62 -4.71 -0.61 6.33
CA THR A 62 -5.39 -1.58 7.21
C THR A 62 -4.83 -1.59 8.62
N VAL A 63 -3.51 -1.52 8.77
CA VAL A 63 -2.86 -1.41 10.09
C VAL A 63 -3.22 -0.10 10.79
N ALA A 64 -3.32 1.02 10.04
CA ALA A 64 -3.76 2.30 10.59
C ALA A 64 -5.18 2.22 11.16
N PHE A 65 -6.11 1.58 10.44
CA PHE A 65 -7.47 1.35 10.95
C PHE A 65 -7.48 0.45 12.17
N CYS A 66 -6.71 -0.65 12.19
CA CYS A 66 -6.61 -1.54 13.35
C CYS A 66 -5.99 -0.84 14.57
N SER A 67 -4.93 -0.04 14.37
CA SER A 67 -4.27 0.69 15.45
C SER A 67 -5.18 1.75 16.07
N ASN A 68 -6.01 2.40 15.26
CA ASN A 68 -6.91 3.46 15.68
C ASN A 68 -8.23 2.96 16.30
N LEU A 69 -8.50 1.64 16.29
CA LEU A 69 -9.62 1.03 17.00
C LEU A 69 -9.55 1.26 18.52
N LEU A 70 -8.37 1.53 19.07
CA LEU A 70 -8.19 1.87 20.48
C LEU A 70 -9.08 3.06 20.88
N MET A 71 -9.17 4.09 20.03
CA MET A 71 -10.02 5.26 20.29
C MET A 71 -11.51 4.89 20.43
N VAL A 72 -11.97 3.90 19.63
CA VAL A 72 -13.36 3.40 19.70
C VAL A 72 -13.57 2.57 20.96
N GLN A 73 -12.59 1.70 21.31
CA GLN A 73 -12.65 0.89 22.52
C GLN A 73 -12.67 1.73 23.80
N ASP A 74 -11.85 2.78 23.88
CA ASP A 74 -11.83 3.71 25.02
C ASP A 74 -13.13 4.52 25.13
N ARG A 75 -13.81 4.76 24.01
CA ARG A 75 -15.14 5.36 24.02
C ARG A 75 -16.19 4.42 24.60
N ILE A 76 -16.17 3.14 24.20
CA ILE A 76 -17.13 2.12 24.61
C ILE A 76 -16.94 1.74 26.09
N SER A 77 -15.68 1.60 26.52
CA SER A 77 -15.34 1.28 27.93
C SER A 77 -15.60 2.40 28.91
N GLY A 78 -15.80 3.65 28.43
CA GLY A 78 -15.93 4.83 29.27
C GLY A 78 -14.58 5.50 29.63
N ALA A 79 -13.42 4.87 29.36
CA ALA A 79 -12.11 5.42 29.66
C ALA A 79 -11.92 6.84 29.07
N ARG A 80 -12.47 7.09 27.88
CA ARG A 80 -12.47 8.42 27.27
C ARG A 80 -13.21 9.45 28.13
N ARG A 81 -14.30 9.06 28.82
CA ARG A 81 -15.06 9.95 29.72
C ARG A 81 -14.21 10.36 30.91
N ASP A 82 -13.48 9.41 31.49
CA ASP A 82 -12.60 9.67 32.62
C ASP A 82 -11.47 10.63 32.24
N LEU A 83 -10.89 10.44 31.05
CA LEU A 83 -9.88 11.36 30.50
C LEU A 83 -10.42 12.78 30.27
N THR A 84 -11.70 12.92 29.89
CA THR A 84 -12.31 14.25 29.68
C THR A 84 -12.71 14.95 30.98
N MET A 85 -12.73 14.26 32.11
CA MET A 85 -12.90 14.88 33.44
C MET A 85 -11.62 15.54 33.95
N THR A 86 -10.47 15.26 33.35
CA THR A 86 -9.20 15.93 33.65
C THR A 86 -9.14 17.29 32.93
N PRO A 87 -8.34 18.26 33.39
CA PRO A 87 -8.24 19.60 32.78
C PRO A 87 -7.50 19.60 31.43
N VAL A 88 -7.49 18.48 30.70
CA VAL A 88 -6.83 18.31 29.39
C VAL A 88 -7.75 18.81 28.28
N ARG A 89 -7.20 19.59 27.37
CA ARG A 89 -7.93 20.09 26.20
C ARG A 89 -8.31 18.93 25.28
N ARG A 90 -9.51 18.97 24.71
CA ARG A 90 -10.01 17.94 23.79
C ARG A 90 -9.11 17.76 22.56
N SER A 91 -8.48 18.83 22.05
CA SER A 91 -7.52 18.79 20.97
C SER A 91 -6.25 18.01 21.34
N THR A 92 -5.75 18.17 22.56
CA THR A 92 -4.58 17.43 23.05
C THR A 92 -4.88 15.94 23.15
N LEU A 93 -6.08 15.56 23.59
CA LEU A 93 -6.50 14.17 23.62
C LEU A 93 -6.62 13.57 22.21
N ALA A 94 -7.21 14.30 21.27
CA ALA A 94 -7.31 13.86 19.87
C ALA A 94 -5.92 13.70 19.21
N LEU A 95 -5.01 14.66 19.44
CA LEU A 95 -3.63 14.56 18.96
C LEU A 95 -2.88 13.38 19.60
N GLY A 96 -3.14 13.10 20.89
CA GLY A 96 -2.56 11.93 21.58
C GLY A 96 -2.98 10.61 20.92
N TYR A 97 -4.27 10.42 20.63
CA TYR A 97 -4.75 9.24 19.91
C TYR A 97 -4.17 9.15 18.50
N PHE A 98 -4.14 10.26 17.77
CA PHE A 98 -3.55 10.30 16.44
C PHE A 98 -2.07 9.93 16.46
N ALA A 99 -1.28 10.56 17.34
CA ALA A 99 0.15 10.31 17.45
C ALA A 99 0.46 8.86 17.89
N ALA A 100 -0.29 8.31 18.84
CA ALA A 100 -0.13 6.94 19.28
C ALA A 100 -0.47 5.93 18.16
N SER A 101 -1.55 6.18 17.43
CA SER A 101 -1.94 5.35 16.29
C SER A 101 -0.95 5.46 15.14
N ALA A 102 -0.48 6.67 14.81
CA ALA A 102 0.52 6.90 13.77
C ALA A 102 1.84 6.20 14.11
N LEU A 103 2.34 6.34 15.33
CA LEU A 103 3.58 5.71 15.76
C LEU A 103 3.47 4.17 15.72
N SER A 104 2.37 3.61 16.21
CA SER A 104 2.10 2.17 16.17
C SER A 104 2.03 1.66 14.73
N THR A 105 1.33 2.38 13.85
CA THR A 105 1.23 2.05 12.42
C THR A 105 2.57 2.08 11.73
N LEU A 106 3.35 3.14 11.96
CA LEU A 106 4.70 3.29 11.38
C LEU A 106 5.62 2.15 11.81
N LEU A 107 5.67 1.82 13.10
CA LEU A 107 6.50 0.72 13.59
C LEU A 107 6.17 -0.61 12.91
N ILE A 108 4.88 -0.94 12.77
CA ILE A 108 4.43 -2.17 12.13
C ILE A 108 4.71 -2.15 10.63
N CYS A 109 4.46 -1.03 9.95
CA CYS A 109 4.68 -0.92 8.51
C CYS A 109 6.18 -0.91 8.14
N TYR A 110 7.04 -0.31 8.95
CA TYR A 110 8.49 -0.42 8.76
C TYR A 110 9.01 -1.84 9.03
N ALA A 111 8.47 -2.54 10.01
CA ALA A 111 8.78 -3.95 10.21
C ALA A 111 8.33 -4.79 8.99
N ALA A 112 7.14 -4.54 8.45
CA ALA A 112 6.67 -5.17 7.23
C ALA A 112 7.55 -4.84 6.03
N LEU A 113 7.99 -3.58 5.87
CA LEU A 113 8.94 -3.17 4.84
C LEU A 113 10.25 -3.95 4.96
N ALA A 114 10.81 -4.09 6.16
CA ALA A 114 12.06 -4.85 6.37
C ALA A 114 11.91 -6.32 5.93
N VAL A 115 10.79 -6.96 6.26
CA VAL A 115 10.48 -8.34 5.81
C VAL A 115 10.33 -8.40 4.30
N CYS A 116 9.67 -7.43 3.68
CA CYS A 116 9.50 -7.34 2.23
C CYS A 116 10.83 -7.14 1.50
N LEU A 117 11.73 -6.31 2.03
CA LEU A 117 13.08 -6.14 1.49
C LEU A 117 13.89 -7.44 1.60
N GLY A 118 13.77 -8.18 2.71
CA GLY A 118 14.34 -9.51 2.87
C GLY A 118 13.83 -10.50 1.82
N TYR A 119 12.54 -10.47 1.52
CA TYR A 119 11.94 -11.29 0.45
C TYR A 119 12.51 -10.92 -0.93
N LEU A 120 12.63 -9.64 -1.26
CA LEU A 120 13.24 -9.18 -2.51
C LEU A 120 14.72 -9.57 -2.62
N ALA A 121 15.44 -9.60 -1.51
CA ALA A 121 16.85 -10.04 -1.50
C ALA A 121 17.01 -11.50 -1.92
N VAL A 122 16.01 -12.34 -1.65
CA VAL A 122 16.01 -13.76 -2.04
C VAL A 122 15.51 -13.97 -3.47
N THR A 123 14.49 -13.21 -3.90
CA THR A 123 13.84 -13.40 -5.21
C THR A 123 14.57 -12.69 -6.35
N GLY A 124 15.19 -11.54 -6.10
CA GLY A 124 15.93 -10.77 -7.08
C GLY A 124 16.08 -9.32 -6.64
N TRP A 125 17.30 -8.99 -6.18
CA TRP A 125 17.61 -7.65 -5.70
C TRP A 125 18.05 -6.73 -6.84
N TYR A 126 17.19 -5.78 -7.19
CA TYR A 126 17.49 -4.72 -8.17
C TYR A 126 17.37 -3.31 -7.58
N LEU A 127 17.11 -3.19 -6.27
CA LEU A 127 16.89 -1.92 -5.61
C LEU A 127 18.22 -1.19 -5.33
N SER A 128 18.25 0.09 -5.64
CA SER A 128 19.27 1.01 -5.19
C SER A 128 19.00 1.47 -3.74
N ALA A 129 20.03 1.94 -3.03
CA ALA A 129 19.86 2.55 -1.70
C ALA A 129 18.87 3.72 -1.73
N ALA A 130 18.84 4.49 -2.81
CA ALA A 130 17.86 5.57 -3.01
C ALA A 130 16.42 5.04 -3.12
N ASP A 131 16.20 3.91 -3.79
CA ASP A 131 14.87 3.31 -3.93
C ASP A 131 14.35 2.80 -2.58
N VAL A 132 15.24 2.24 -1.74
CA VAL A 132 14.89 1.81 -0.37
C VAL A 132 14.49 3.00 0.50
N LEU A 133 15.19 4.13 0.40
CA LEU A 133 14.83 5.35 1.12
C LEU A 133 13.50 5.93 0.64
N LEU A 134 13.25 5.91 -0.67
CA LEU A 134 11.98 6.36 -1.25
C LEU A 134 10.82 5.46 -0.82
N LEU A 135 11.00 4.13 -0.81
CA LEU A 135 10.01 3.20 -0.27
C LEU A 135 9.73 3.46 1.22
N GLY A 136 10.76 3.80 1.99
CA GLY A 136 10.58 4.23 3.39
C GLY A 136 9.75 5.51 3.51
N LEU A 137 9.98 6.49 2.63
CA LEU A 137 9.20 7.72 2.56
C LEU A 137 7.73 7.43 2.17
N ASP A 138 7.50 6.56 1.21
CA ASP A 138 6.15 6.16 0.79
C ASP A 138 5.39 5.49 1.92
N VAL A 139 6.05 4.61 2.72
CA VAL A 139 5.47 4.03 3.93
C VAL A 139 5.08 5.11 4.93
N LEU A 140 5.93 6.11 5.15
CA LEU A 140 5.63 7.22 6.05
C LEU A 140 4.38 7.98 5.59
N LEU A 141 4.36 8.41 4.32
CA LEU A 141 3.27 9.22 3.77
C LEU A 141 1.94 8.45 3.80
N LEU A 142 1.93 7.21 3.29
CA LEU A 142 0.71 6.42 3.23
C LEU A 142 0.21 6.00 4.62
N SER A 143 1.11 5.74 5.58
CA SER A 143 0.73 5.44 6.96
C SER A 143 0.12 6.66 7.67
N LEU A 144 0.66 7.86 7.44
CA LEU A 144 0.07 9.09 7.96
C LEU A 144 -1.30 9.37 7.34
N PHE A 145 -1.42 9.22 6.03
CA PHE A 145 -2.71 9.31 5.33
C PHE A 145 -3.72 8.30 5.88
N GLY A 146 -3.34 7.02 6.01
CA GLY A 146 -4.19 5.97 6.57
C GLY A 146 -4.63 6.27 8.01
N THR A 147 -3.72 6.81 8.84
CA THR A 147 -4.03 7.20 10.22
C THR A 147 -4.98 8.39 10.26
N ALA A 148 -4.81 9.38 9.39
CA ALA A 148 -5.72 10.52 9.29
C ALA A 148 -7.12 10.05 8.85
N LEU A 149 -7.19 9.24 7.80
CA LEU A 149 -8.45 8.68 7.29
C LEU A 149 -9.15 7.83 8.36
N SER A 150 -8.42 6.94 9.04
CA SER A 150 -8.97 6.10 10.11
C SER A 150 -9.45 6.93 11.31
N SER A 151 -8.77 8.02 11.63
CA SER A 151 -9.19 8.92 12.71
C SER A 151 -10.51 9.61 12.40
N ILE A 152 -10.69 10.08 11.16
CA ILE A 152 -11.95 10.71 10.71
C ILE A 152 -13.10 9.71 10.75
N VAL A 153 -12.88 8.48 10.30
CA VAL A 153 -13.92 7.45 10.29
C VAL A 153 -14.25 6.98 11.71
N ASN A 154 -13.22 6.60 12.48
CA ASN A 154 -13.38 6.02 13.81
C ASN A 154 -13.90 7.02 14.85
N CYS A 155 -13.72 8.34 14.64
CA CYS A 155 -14.26 9.33 15.56
C CYS A 155 -15.79 9.32 15.64
N ASN A 156 -16.48 8.79 14.64
CA ASN A 156 -17.93 8.70 14.59
C ASN A 156 -18.47 7.36 15.11
N LEU A 157 -17.63 6.33 15.28
CA LEU A 157 -18.03 5.01 15.70
C LEU A 157 -18.28 4.97 17.22
N THR A 158 -19.37 4.32 17.61
CA THR A 158 -19.82 4.26 19.03
C THR A 158 -19.99 2.83 19.55
N THR A 159 -19.95 1.82 18.66
CA THR A 159 -20.14 0.41 19.03
C THR A 159 -19.06 -0.49 18.42
N ASN A 160 -18.79 -1.63 19.09
CA ASN A 160 -17.86 -2.63 18.56
C ASN A 160 -18.34 -3.21 17.22
N GLY A 161 -19.66 -3.35 17.03
CA GLY A 161 -20.22 -3.83 15.77
C GLY A 161 -19.92 -2.90 14.59
N GLN A 162 -20.06 -1.58 14.78
CA GLN A 162 -19.70 -0.59 13.77
C GLN A 162 -18.19 -0.63 13.48
N ALA A 163 -17.35 -0.72 14.51
CA ALA A 163 -15.90 -0.80 14.37
C ALA A 163 -15.48 -2.04 13.57
N SER A 164 -16.05 -3.20 13.87
CA SER A 164 -15.79 -4.45 13.15
C SER A 164 -16.25 -4.38 11.69
N ALA A 165 -17.45 -3.84 11.44
CA ALA A 165 -17.99 -3.68 10.09
C ALA A 165 -17.10 -2.77 9.24
N VAL A 166 -16.71 -1.60 9.76
CA VAL A 166 -15.78 -0.68 9.06
C VAL A 166 -14.44 -1.34 8.84
N GLY A 167 -13.87 -2.02 9.84
CA GLY A 167 -12.60 -2.74 9.71
C GLY A 167 -12.65 -3.78 8.59
N THR A 168 -13.74 -4.56 8.48
CA THR A 168 -13.93 -5.56 7.43
C THR A 168 -14.05 -4.91 6.04
N ILE A 169 -14.84 -3.86 5.91
CA ILE A 169 -15.03 -3.13 4.65
C ILE A 169 -13.70 -2.54 4.18
N VAL A 170 -12.92 -1.92 5.09
CA VAL A 170 -11.63 -1.33 4.75
C VAL A 170 -10.63 -2.43 4.38
N SER A 171 -10.53 -3.49 5.16
CA SER A 171 -9.57 -4.58 4.88
C SER A 171 -9.84 -5.28 3.55
N ALA A 172 -11.10 -5.51 3.20
CA ALA A 172 -11.47 -6.16 1.95
C ALA A 172 -11.52 -5.17 0.76
N GLY A 173 -12.10 -3.99 0.98
CA GLY A 173 -12.40 -3.03 -0.08
C GLY A 173 -11.23 -2.16 -0.48
N TYR A 174 -10.38 -1.75 0.47
CA TYR A 174 -9.31 -0.79 0.19
C TYR A 174 -8.31 -1.31 -0.87
N GLY A 175 -7.97 -2.59 -0.83
CA GLY A 175 -7.05 -3.19 -1.80
C GLY A 175 -7.56 -3.15 -3.25
N PHE A 176 -8.88 -3.20 -3.43
CA PHE A 176 -9.49 -2.99 -4.75
C PHE A 176 -9.53 -1.51 -5.13
N LEU A 177 -9.90 -0.65 -4.19
CA LEU A 177 -10.01 0.80 -4.44
C LEU A 177 -8.67 1.46 -4.79
N CYS A 178 -7.57 1.02 -4.16
CA CYS A 178 -6.24 1.56 -4.45
C CYS A 178 -5.47 0.80 -5.56
N GLY A 179 -6.11 -0.18 -6.20
CA GLY A 179 -5.49 -0.95 -7.29
C GLY A 179 -4.43 -1.95 -6.84
N ALA A 180 -4.36 -2.30 -5.54
CA ALA A 180 -3.36 -3.23 -5.04
C ALA A 180 -3.63 -4.68 -5.43
N TYR A 181 -4.90 -5.12 -5.40
CA TYR A 181 -5.29 -6.48 -5.77
C TYR A 181 -5.48 -6.66 -7.27
N MET A 182 -6.00 -5.63 -7.93
CA MET A 182 -6.29 -5.63 -9.35
C MET A 182 -5.94 -4.26 -9.93
N PRO A 183 -5.23 -4.18 -11.05
CA PRO A 183 -4.93 -2.91 -11.70
C PRO A 183 -6.21 -2.09 -11.99
N ILE A 184 -6.11 -0.78 -11.76
CA ILE A 184 -7.25 0.15 -11.96
C ILE A 184 -7.63 0.21 -13.44
N SER A 185 -6.66 0.01 -14.32
CA SER A 185 -6.87 -0.08 -15.77
C SER A 185 -7.92 -1.14 -16.19
N ASN A 186 -8.14 -2.17 -15.35
CA ASN A 186 -9.15 -3.21 -15.60
C ASN A 186 -10.58 -2.81 -15.22
N PHE A 187 -10.77 -1.67 -14.56
CA PHE A 187 -12.10 -1.16 -14.24
C PHE A 187 -12.67 -0.32 -15.39
N GLY A 188 -13.98 -0.16 -15.42
CA GLY A 188 -14.64 0.72 -16.40
C GLY A 188 -14.25 2.20 -16.19
N GLU A 189 -14.24 2.99 -17.27
CA GLU A 189 -13.79 4.40 -17.27
C GLU A 189 -14.41 5.28 -16.18
N GLY A 190 -15.69 5.08 -15.87
CA GLY A 190 -16.38 5.83 -14.82
C GLY A 190 -15.78 5.58 -13.43
N LEU A 191 -15.44 4.32 -13.12
CA LEU A 191 -14.85 3.95 -11.85
C LEU A 191 -13.38 4.40 -11.79
N GLN A 192 -12.63 4.28 -12.89
CA GLN A 192 -11.26 4.78 -12.97
C GLN A 192 -11.19 6.28 -12.63
N ARG A 193 -12.12 7.09 -13.14
CA ARG A 193 -12.20 8.53 -12.84
C ARG A 193 -12.46 8.80 -11.36
N VAL A 194 -13.33 8.01 -10.71
CA VAL A 194 -13.59 8.15 -9.27
C VAL A 194 -12.36 7.75 -8.46
N LEU A 195 -11.73 6.63 -8.80
CA LEU A 195 -10.54 6.13 -8.10
C LEU A 195 -9.33 7.04 -8.25
N SER A 196 -9.23 7.78 -9.36
CA SER A 196 -8.15 8.76 -9.56
C SER A 196 -8.21 9.98 -8.62
N PHE A 197 -9.32 10.20 -7.89
CA PHE A 197 -9.39 11.20 -6.82
C PHE A 197 -8.91 10.67 -5.45
N LEU A 198 -8.69 9.37 -5.31
CA LEU A 198 -8.29 8.78 -4.04
C LEU A 198 -6.77 8.87 -3.85
N PRO A 199 -6.25 9.52 -2.78
CA PRO A 199 -4.81 9.58 -2.53
C PRO A 199 -4.17 8.20 -2.42
N GLY A 200 -4.87 7.20 -1.87
CA GLY A 200 -4.39 5.83 -1.76
C GLY A 200 -3.98 5.18 -3.08
N THR A 201 -4.62 5.55 -4.20
CA THR A 201 -4.26 5.11 -5.55
C THR A 201 -2.86 5.59 -5.94
N TYR A 202 -2.55 6.85 -5.65
CA TYR A 202 -1.23 7.44 -5.90
C TYR A 202 -0.17 6.80 -5.03
N GLY A 203 -0.50 6.49 -3.76
CA GLY A 203 0.40 5.77 -2.86
C GLY A 203 0.79 4.38 -3.40
N THR A 204 -0.17 3.62 -3.92
CA THR A 204 0.10 2.31 -4.52
C THR A 204 1.00 2.43 -5.76
N ALA A 205 0.73 3.42 -6.62
CA ALA A 205 1.55 3.68 -7.80
C ALA A 205 2.98 4.13 -7.45
N LEU A 206 3.15 4.93 -6.39
CA LEU A 206 4.47 5.32 -5.87
C LEU A 206 5.27 4.10 -5.41
N PHE A 207 4.67 3.23 -4.59
CA PHE A 207 5.31 1.98 -4.18
C PHE A 207 5.75 1.13 -5.38
N ARG A 208 4.91 1.00 -6.41
CA ARG A 208 5.25 0.26 -7.64
C ARG A 208 6.41 0.91 -8.38
N ASN A 209 6.34 2.24 -8.57
CA ASN A 209 7.40 2.97 -9.26
C ASN A 209 8.75 2.83 -8.55
N HIS A 210 8.81 2.93 -7.22
CA HIS A 210 10.05 2.83 -6.47
C HIS A 210 10.52 1.38 -6.33
N ALA A 211 9.63 0.41 -6.10
CA ALA A 211 9.98 -1.00 -5.98
C ALA A 211 10.47 -1.63 -7.29
N LEU A 212 9.97 -1.18 -8.44
CA LEU A 212 10.26 -1.76 -9.75
C LEU A 212 11.28 -0.95 -10.56
N ARG A 213 11.71 0.23 -10.08
CA ARG A 213 12.61 1.12 -10.80
C ARG A 213 13.88 0.42 -11.28
N GLY A 214 14.54 -0.35 -10.41
CA GLY A 214 15.76 -1.07 -10.74
C GLY A 214 15.52 -2.22 -11.73
N VAL A 215 14.37 -2.90 -11.64
CA VAL A 215 13.99 -3.95 -12.57
C VAL A 215 13.80 -3.38 -13.98
N TYR A 216 13.12 -2.25 -14.11
CA TYR A 216 12.93 -1.57 -15.41
C TYR A 216 14.24 -1.07 -16.01
N ALA A 217 15.15 -0.55 -15.17
CA ALA A 217 16.47 -0.15 -15.61
C ALA A 217 17.27 -1.35 -16.17
N GLU A 218 17.19 -2.51 -15.51
CA GLU A 218 17.85 -3.73 -15.97
C GLU A 218 17.20 -4.29 -17.25
N MET A 219 15.86 -4.24 -17.39
CA MET A 219 15.18 -4.60 -18.63
C MET A 219 15.66 -3.75 -19.82
N THR A 220 15.79 -2.45 -19.61
CA THR A 220 16.32 -1.54 -20.65
C THR A 220 17.76 -1.87 -20.99
N ARG A 221 18.59 -2.22 -19.99
CA ARG A 221 20.00 -2.60 -20.16
C ARG A 221 20.16 -3.92 -20.93
N THR A 222 19.25 -4.85 -20.73
CA THR A 222 19.24 -6.16 -21.42
C THR A 222 18.65 -6.11 -22.82
N GLY A 223 18.29 -4.92 -23.33
CA GLY A 223 17.89 -4.71 -24.72
C GLY A 223 16.38 -4.87 -24.99
N PHE A 224 15.55 -4.84 -23.95
CA PHE A 224 14.10 -4.81 -24.15
C PHE A 224 13.66 -3.49 -24.81
N PRO A 225 12.78 -3.52 -25.82
CA PRO A 225 12.23 -2.31 -26.43
C PRO A 225 11.56 -1.42 -25.39
N ALA A 226 11.79 -0.10 -25.46
CA ALA A 226 11.20 0.85 -24.53
C ALA A 226 9.65 0.78 -24.51
N GLU A 227 9.05 0.49 -25.66
CA GLU A 227 7.59 0.32 -25.78
C GLU A 227 7.06 -0.85 -24.94
N VAL A 228 7.80 -1.98 -24.88
CA VAL A 228 7.41 -3.14 -24.06
C VAL A 228 7.50 -2.81 -22.57
N VAL A 229 8.56 -2.11 -22.17
CA VAL A 229 8.73 -1.67 -20.78
C VAL A 229 7.62 -0.70 -20.37
N GLU A 230 7.25 0.24 -21.23
CA GLU A 230 6.18 1.20 -20.96
C GLU A 230 4.81 0.50 -20.92
N HIS A 231 4.56 -0.45 -21.80
CA HIS A 231 3.33 -1.27 -21.78
C HIS A 231 3.20 -2.09 -20.48
N ILE A 232 4.31 -2.63 -19.98
CA ILE A 232 4.31 -3.33 -18.67
C ILE A 232 3.99 -2.34 -17.53
N LYS A 233 4.57 -1.14 -17.54
CA LYS A 233 4.26 -0.10 -16.53
C LYS A 233 2.79 0.31 -16.55
N ASP A 234 2.20 0.43 -17.71
CA ASP A 234 0.78 0.75 -17.85
C ASP A 234 -0.11 -0.40 -17.37
N SER A 235 0.24 -1.66 -17.68
CA SER A 235 -0.54 -2.84 -17.30
C SER A 235 -0.63 -3.07 -15.79
N ILE A 236 0.33 -2.55 -15.01
CA ILE A 236 0.36 -2.67 -13.54
C ILE A 236 0.16 -1.34 -12.82
N ASP A 237 -0.38 -0.33 -13.50
CA ASP A 237 -0.67 1.01 -12.94
C ASP A 237 0.54 1.68 -12.26
N CYS A 238 1.76 1.50 -12.80
CA CYS A 238 2.89 2.36 -12.45
C CYS A 238 2.67 3.78 -12.99
N ASN A 239 2.06 3.88 -14.17
CA ASN A 239 1.63 5.12 -14.77
C ASN A 239 0.16 5.34 -14.44
N LEU A 240 -0.15 6.43 -13.77
CA LEU A 240 -1.53 6.85 -13.53
C LEU A 240 -1.89 8.00 -14.47
N TYR A 241 -3.11 7.94 -14.97
CA TYR A 241 -3.66 8.95 -15.85
C TYR A 241 -4.82 9.68 -15.14
N PHE A 242 -4.71 11.00 -15.05
CA PHE A 242 -5.77 11.86 -14.54
C PHE A 242 -6.39 12.61 -15.72
N PHE A 243 -7.62 12.28 -16.07
CA PHE A 243 -8.33 12.82 -17.26
C PHE A 243 -7.50 12.78 -18.55
N GLY A 244 -6.79 11.66 -18.79
CA GLY A 244 -5.98 11.46 -20.00
C GLY A 244 -4.56 12.04 -19.94
N SER A 245 -4.20 12.74 -18.86
CA SER A 245 -2.85 13.25 -18.65
C SER A 245 -2.07 12.36 -17.70
N LYS A 246 -0.86 11.94 -18.08
CA LYS A 246 0.03 11.13 -17.23
C LYS A 246 0.47 11.96 -16.03
N VAL A 247 0.24 11.43 -14.82
CA VAL A 247 0.63 12.08 -13.57
C VAL A 247 2.11 11.82 -13.28
N SER A 248 2.88 12.89 -13.05
CA SER A 248 4.30 12.74 -12.69
C SER A 248 4.47 12.20 -11.27
N ILE A 249 5.59 11.50 -11.02
CA ILE A 249 5.92 10.96 -9.67
C ILE A 249 5.93 12.07 -8.62
N GLY A 250 6.46 13.26 -8.95
CA GLY A 250 6.44 14.41 -8.04
C GLY A 250 5.04 14.92 -7.72
N ALA A 251 4.10 14.87 -8.69
CA ALA A 251 2.70 15.21 -8.44
C ALA A 251 2.01 14.15 -7.56
N MET A 252 2.31 12.86 -7.77
CA MET A 252 1.79 11.77 -6.92
C MET A 252 2.22 11.94 -5.46
N THR A 253 3.51 12.29 -5.23
CA THR A 253 4.03 12.57 -3.88
C THR A 253 3.37 13.79 -3.24
N GLY A 254 3.07 14.82 -4.05
CA GLY A 254 2.41 16.04 -3.59
C GLY A 254 0.93 15.87 -3.22
N VAL A 255 0.25 14.85 -3.78
CA VAL A 255 -1.14 14.51 -3.45
C VAL A 255 -1.24 13.69 -2.15
N MET A 256 -0.18 12.95 -1.80
CA MET A 256 -0.07 12.16 -0.57
C MET A 256 0.27 13.02 0.64
#